data_08066e366e61fd9078b2c5baa3fb6521
#
_entry.id   08066e366e61fd9078b2c5baa3fb6521
#
_cell.length_a   1.000
_cell.length_b   1.000
_cell.length_c   1.000
_cell.angle_alpha   90.00
_cell.angle_beta   90.00
_cell.angle_gamma   90.00
#
_symmetry.space_group_name_H-M   'P 1'
#
loop_
_entity.id
_entity.type
_entity.pdbx_description
1 polymer ?
#
loop_
_entity_poly.entity_id
_entity_poly.type
_entity_poly.pdbx_seq_one_letter_code
_entity_poly.pdbx_strand_id
1 'polypeptide(L)'
;MLTPQDIKQLEDKGISELQFETQIENFKKGFPYINLAGAATVGEGIVRFTLDDINKFAKVYDKQSGELSMIKFVPASGAASRMFKDLIDVFLKYDEAEDKTPFASITKCLDNIEKFAFAKELENILAKNGLYLSTLVSEKKYSTIARYILGNEGLAYQYKPKAMLLFHKYADEARTAFEEHLVEGVEYAKMSNGTVNLHFTISPEHKTLFENKIKEVVPKYEERFGVSYNIQFSEQMSKTDMVALDKNGELVRNADGSILFRPGGHGALIENLNALEADLIFIKNIDNVTTDALRDTTYLYKKGLAGYLIYIQENINRYMRQLESLSIDDYSLSQIEGFVAKILNVHFSMTYFGRSKRERINYLIRKLNRPVRVCGMVRNEGEPGGGPYWVRNEHGHKNLQIIEASQIDFTNPFQVEMVQQSSHFNPVDIICGVRNYKGNKFNLKNYIDKNTGFISQKKQNGIEMTIQELPGLWNGSMADWNTIFVEVPVETFTPVKTVADLLRREHQ
;
A
#
# COMPACT_ATOMS: atom_id res chain seq x y z
N MET A 1 -22.01 -25.31 14.88
CA MET A 1 -21.25 -26.46 14.32
C MET A 1 -21.22 -26.31 12.81
N LEU A 2 -20.07 -26.57 12.18
CA LEU A 2 -19.94 -26.61 10.72
C LEU A 2 -20.72 -27.81 10.16
N THR A 3 -21.38 -27.59 9.04
CA THR A 3 -22.01 -28.69 8.27
C THR A 3 -20.94 -29.33 7.35
N PRO A 4 -21.18 -30.53 6.80
CA PRO A 4 -20.30 -31.14 5.81
C PRO A 4 -20.07 -30.25 4.58
N GLN A 5 -21.07 -29.44 4.19
CA GLN A 5 -20.97 -28.49 3.11
C GLN A 5 -20.02 -27.32 3.47
N ASP A 6 -20.08 -26.85 4.72
CA ASP A 6 -19.18 -25.78 5.21
C ASP A 6 -17.72 -26.27 5.20
N ILE A 7 -17.47 -27.49 5.66
CA ILE A 7 -16.13 -28.09 5.66
C ILE A 7 -15.58 -28.16 4.24
N LYS A 8 -16.37 -28.65 3.30
CA LYS A 8 -15.99 -28.69 1.89
C LYS A 8 -15.70 -27.30 1.33
N GLN A 9 -16.50 -26.29 1.67
CA GLN A 9 -16.28 -24.92 1.24
C GLN A 9 -14.98 -24.33 1.79
N LEU A 10 -14.60 -24.65 3.03
CA LEU A 10 -13.31 -24.29 3.62
C LEU A 10 -12.15 -24.96 2.88
N GLU A 11 -12.27 -26.28 2.62
CA GLU A 11 -11.25 -27.04 1.87
C GLU A 11 -11.05 -26.49 0.45
N ASP A 12 -12.14 -26.21 -0.28
CA ASP A 12 -12.09 -25.63 -1.64
C ASP A 12 -11.40 -24.26 -1.66
N LYS A 13 -11.45 -23.51 -0.56
CA LYS A 13 -10.73 -22.24 -0.38
C LYS A 13 -9.30 -22.41 0.14
N GLY A 14 -8.92 -23.60 0.58
CA GLY A 14 -7.63 -23.85 1.23
C GLY A 14 -7.53 -23.30 2.64
N ILE A 15 -8.67 -23.14 3.34
CA ILE A 15 -8.77 -22.70 4.74
C ILE A 15 -8.88 -23.95 5.62
N SER A 16 -7.90 -24.18 6.49
CA SER A 16 -7.97 -25.28 7.44
C SER A 16 -9.00 -25.03 8.55
N GLU A 17 -9.52 -26.10 9.16
CA GLU A 17 -10.40 -25.98 10.34
C GLU A 17 -9.76 -25.16 11.46
N LEU A 18 -8.46 -25.36 11.71
CA LEU A 18 -7.72 -24.57 12.71
C LEU A 18 -7.69 -23.06 12.37
N GLN A 19 -7.55 -22.71 11.08
CA GLN A 19 -7.63 -21.31 10.66
C GLN A 19 -9.04 -20.73 10.88
N PHE A 20 -10.07 -21.51 10.55
CA PHE A 20 -11.46 -21.12 10.81
C PHE A 20 -11.73 -20.93 12.31
N GLU A 21 -11.34 -21.91 13.15
CA GLU A 21 -11.48 -21.81 14.61
C GLU A 21 -10.75 -20.59 15.17
N THR A 22 -9.54 -20.30 14.66
CA THR A 22 -8.78 -19.11 15.04
C THR A 22 -9.53 -17.83 14.68
N GLN A 23 -10.20 -17.77 13.51
CA GLN A 23 -11.02 -16.62 13.15
C GLN A 23 -12.19 -16.44 14.11
N ILE A 24 -12.89 -17.51 14.46
CA ILE A 24 -14.02 -17.46 15.41
C ILE A 24 -13.53 -17.05 16.81
N GLU A 25 -12.37 -17.55 17.23
CA GLU A 25 -11.78 -17.17 18.51
C GLU A 25 -11.41 -15.68 18.56
N ASN A 26 -10.85 -15.15 17.46
CA ASN A 26 -10.54 -13.73 17.34
C ASN A 26 -11.78 -12.83 17.43
N PHE A 27 -12.92 -13.25 16.85
CA PHE A 27 -14.18 -12.52 17.02
C PHE A 27 -14.63 -12.46 18.48
N LYS A 28 -14.40 -13.53 19.25
CA LYS A 28 -14.76 -13.58 20.66
C LYS A 28 -13.85 -12.76 21.56
N LYS A 29 -12.56 -12.81 21.30
CA LYS A 29 -11.52 -12.16 22.12
C LYS A 29 -11.24 -10.71 21.71
N GLY A 30 -11.48 -10.37 20.45
CA GLY A 30 -10.98 -9.14 19.84
C GLY A 30 -9.48 -9.19 19.61
N PHE A 31 -8.94 -8.08 19.09
CA PHE A 31 -7.50 -7.84 19.01
C PHE A 31 -7.10 -6.78 20.02
N PRO A 32 -5.94 -6.92 20.67
CA PRO A 32 -5.45 -5.90 21.59
C PRO A 32 -5.11 -4.63 20.82
N TYR A 33 -5.32 -3.48 21.43
CA TYR A 33 -4.75 -2.25 20.91
C TYR A 33 -3.22 -2.28 20.97
N ILE A 34 -2.58 -1.61 20.04
CA ILE A 34 -1.13 -1.50 19.98
C ILE A 34 -0.60 -0.73 21.19
N ASN A 35 0.47 -1.23 21.79
CA ASN A 35 1.15 -0.55 22.88
C ASN A 35 2.10 0.52 22.30
N LEU A 36 1.57 1.74 22.07
CA LEU A 36 2.37 2.86 21.62
C LEU A 36 3.43 3.23 22.67
N ALA A 37 4.62 3.55 22.21
CA ALA A 37 5.72 4.03 23.03
C ALA A 37 6.16 5.47 22.67
N GLY A 38 5.54 6.05 21.65
CA GLY A 38 5.74 7.42 21.18
C GLY A 38 5.49 7.57 19.67
N ALA A 39 5.27 8.79 19.21
CA ALA A 39 5.33 9.11 17.78
C ALA A 39 6.78 9.03 17.29
N ALA A 40 6.99 8.52 16.08
CA ALA A 40 8.28 8.68 15.42
C ALA A 40 8.32 10.07 14.76
N THR A 41 9.37 10.84 15.07
CA THR A 41 9.56 12.21 14.57
C THR A 41 10.94 12.35 13.93
N VAL A 42 11.17 13.43 13.21
CA VAL A 42 12.49 13.72 12.62
C VAL A 42 13.53 13.83 13.73
N GLY A 43 14.61 13.06 13.61
CA GLY A 43 15.66 12.92 14.64
C GLY A 43 15.37 11.84 15.69
N GLU A 44 14.11 11.40 15.83
CA GLU A 44 13.72 10.30 16.69
C GLU A 44 12.84 9.28 15.95
N GLY A 45 13.49 8.41 15.17
CA GLY A 45 12.83 7.35 14.39
C GLY A 45 12.61 7.70 12.92
N ILE A 46 12.57 8.98 12.53
CA ILE A 46 12.54 9.41 11.14
C ILE A 46 13.87 10.10 10.81
N VAL A 47 14.52 9.62 9.76
CA VAL A 47 15.74 10.23 9.22
C VAL A 47 15.32 11.33 8.23
N ARG A 48 15.93 12.53 8.36
CA ARG A 48 15.87 13.58 7.34
C ARG A 48 17.20 13.68 6.66
N PHE A 49 17.21 13.48 5.35
CA PHE A 49 18.38 13.68 4.51
C PHE A 49 18.40 15.08 3.89
N THR A 50 19.58 15.60 3.66
CA THR A 50 19.76 16.73 2.75
C THR A 50 19.58 16.27 1.30
N LEU A 51 19.35 17.21 0.38
CA LEU A 51 19.27 16.88 -1.05
C LEU A 51 20.58 16.24 -1.55
N ASP A 52 21.73 16.64 -1.01
CA ASP A 52 23.03 16.04 -1.35
C ASP A 52 23.12 14.58 -0.90
N ASP A 53 22.56 14.24 0.27
CA ASP A 53 22.54 12.85 0.75
C ASP A 53 21.63 12.00 -0.11
N ILE A 54 20.46 12.50 -0.49
CA ILE A 54 19.53 11.81 -1.41
C ILE A 54 20.22 11.58 -2.77
N ASN A 55 20.90 12.59 -3.32
CA ASN A 55 21.67 12.45 -4.57
C ASN A 55 22.80 11.42 -4.44
N LYS A 56 23.51 11.36 -3.31
CA LYS A 56 24.53 10.33 -3.06
C LYS A 56 23.91 8.93 -3.07
N PHE A 57 22.79 8.73 -2.38
CA PHE A 57 22.11 7.43 -2.37
C PHE A 57 21.50 7.09 -3.74
N ALA A 58 20.94 8.05 -4.47
CA ALA A 58 20.49 7.82 -5.84
C ALA A 58 21.63 7.33 -6.74
N LYS A 59 22.84 7.87 -6.60
CA LYS A 59 24.04 7.38 -7.32
C LYS A 59 24.45 5.97 -6.89
N VAL A 60 24.29 5.60 -5.60
CA VAL A 60 24.51 4.22 -5.13
C VAL A 60 23.52 3.28 -5.85
N TYR A 61 22.25 3.66 -5.90
CA TYR A 61 21.24 2.91 -6.64
C TYR A 61 21.60 2.77 -8.13
N ASP A 62 21.87 3.86 -8.83
CA ASP A 62 22.19 3.84 -10.26
C ASP A 62 23.41 2.97 -10.58
N LYS A 63 24.40 2.93 -9.69
CA LYS A 63 25.60 2.09 -9.84
C LYS A 63 25.31 0.60 -9.66
N GLN A 64 24.42 0.24 -8.74
CA GLN A 64 24.21 -1.17 -8.34
C GLN A 64 22.94 -1.80 -8.91
N SER A 65 21.97 -0.99 -9.34
CA SER A 65 20.69 -1.48 -9.86
C SER A 65 20.83 -2.45 -11.05
N GLY A 66 21.92 -2.33 -11.82
CA GLY A 66 22.19 -3.23 -12.93
C GLY A 66 22.44 -4.70 -12.55
N GLU A 67 22.84 -4.97 -11.31
CA GLU A 67 23.14 -6.31 -10.78
C GLU A 67 21.98 -6.90 -9.96
N LEU A 68 20.92 -6.12 -9.71
CA LEU A 68 19.81 -6.48 -8.85
C LEU A 68 18.56 -6.84 -9.66
N SER A 69 17.86 -7.87 -9.20
CA SER A 69 16.51 -8.14 -9.68
C SER A 69 15.53 -7.22 -8.94
N MET A 70 14.70 -6.51 -9.69
CA MET A 70 13.78 -5.52 -9.14
C MET A 70 12.36 -5.76 -9.63
N ILE A 71 11.37 -5.54 -8.74
CA ILE A 71 9.94 -5.59 -9.07
C ILE A 71 9.24 -4.38 -8.45
N LYS A 72 8.39 -3.72 -9.23
CA LYS A 72 7.42 -2.76 -8.70
C LYS A 72 6.12 -3.49 -8.40
N PHE A 73 5.75 -3.55 -7.13
CA PHE A 73 4.54 -4.20 -6.63
C PHE A 73 3.46 -3.16 -6.37
N VAL A 74 2.33 -3.28 -7.07
CA VAL A 74 1.25 -2.31 -7.04
C VAL A 74 -0.06 -3.00 -6.64
N PRO A 75 -0.55 -2.81 -5.40
CA PRO A 75 -1.90 -3.20 -5.03
C PRO A 75 -2.93 -2.45 -5.87
N ALA A 76 -3.69 -3.18 -6.71
CA ALA A 76 -4.62 -2.60 -7.69
C ALA A 76 -6.02 -3.26 -7.70
N SER A 77 -6.32 -4.12 -6.71
CA SER A 77 -7.61 -4.81 -6.60
C SER A 77 -8.75 -3.93 -6.11
N GLY A 78 -8.47 -2.71 -5.61
CA GLY A 78 -9.47 -1.82 -5.05
C GLY A 78 -10.44 -1.29 -6.09
N ALA A 79 -11.76 -1.50 -5.85
CA ALA A 79 -12.81 -0.88 -6.64
C ALA A 79 -12.81 0.65 -6.48
N ALA A 80 -13.17 1.37 -7.55
CA ALA A 80 -13.22 2.83 -7.54
C ALA A 80 -14.46 3.41 -6.81
N SER A 81 -15.33 2.59 -6.24
CA SER A 81 -16.61 3.00 -5.64
C SER A 81 -16.49 4.11 -4.59
N ARG A 82 -15.42 4.06 -3.76
CA ARG A 82 -15.19 5.12 -2.77
C ARG A 82 -14.84 6.46 -3.42
N MET A 83 -14.10 6.44 -4.52
CA MET A 83 -13.72 7.64 -5.28
C MET A 83 -14.94 8.37 -5.85
N PHE A 84 -15.96 7.61 -6.24
CA PHE A 84 -17.16 8.13 -6.88
C PHE A 84 -18.35 8.32 -5.93
N LYS A 85 -18.17 8.21 -4.62
CA LYS A 85 -19.27 8.34 -3.65
C LYS A 85 -20.12 9.58 -3.87
N ASP A 86 -19.49 10.74 -4.03
CA ASP A 86 -20.19 12.02 -4.19
C ASP A 86 -20.92 12.10 -5.55
N LEU A 87 -20.35 11.52 -6.62
CA LEU A 87 -21.03 11.41 -7.91
C LEU A 87 -22.22 10.44 -7.87
N ILE A 88 -22.11 9.35 -7.12
CA ILE A 88 -23.23 8.42 -6.89
C ILE A 88 -24.36 9.15 -6.15
N ASP A 89 -24.03 9.96 -5.15
CA ASP A 89 -25.03 10.77 -4.45
C ASP A 89 -25.69 11.81 -5.38
N VAL A 90 -24.92 12.46 -6.26
CA VAL A 90 -25.48 13.36 -7.31
C VAL A 90 -26.42 12.59 -8.23
N PHE A 91 -26.00 11.45 -8.75
CA PHE A 91 -26.82 10.63 -9.65
C PHE A 91 -28.15 10.21 -9.02
N LEU A 92 -28.13 9.80 -7.75
CA LEU A 92 -29.30 9.24 -7.08
C LEU A 92 -30.24 10.29 -6.46
N LYS A 93 -29.73 11.45 -6.05
CA LYS A 93 -30.45 12.34 -5.15
C LYS A 93 -30.54 13.79 -5.62
N TYR A 94 -29.66 14.22 -6.55
CA TYR A 94 -29.52 15.64 -6.87
C TYR A 94 -30.82 16.27 -7.41
N ASP A 95 -31.50 15.61 -8.34
CA ASP A 95 -32.69 16.20 -8.99
C ASP A 95 -33.86 16.36 -8.01
N GLU A 96 -34.01 15.45 -7.06
CA GLU A 96 -35.08 15.43 -6.07
C GLU A 96 -34.80 16.26 -4.81
N ALA A 97 -33.53 16.61 -4.57
CA ALA A 97 -33.14 17.33 -3.36
C ALA A 97 -33.64 18.78 -3.38
N GLU A 98 -34.31 19.22 -2.33
CA GLU A 98 -34.65 20.63 -2.13
C GLU A 98 -33.42 21.47 -1.78
N ASP A 99 -32.58 20.96 -0.88
CA ASP A 99 -31.28 21.57 -0.52
C ASP A 99 -30.16 20.98 -1.38
N LYS A 100 -29.51 21.82 -2.18
CA LYS A 100 -28.37 21.47 -3.04
C LYS A 100 -27.00 21.69 -2.35
N THR A 101 -26.98 22.25 -1.15
CA THR A 101 -25.73 22.56 -0.41
C THR A 101 -24.82 21.35 -0.25
N PRO A 102 -25.32 20.13 0.09
CA PRO A 102 -24.47 18.95 0.22
C PRO A 102 -23.70 18.55 -1.05
N PHE A 103 -24.18 19.01 -2.22
CA PHE A 103 -23.58 18.69 -3.53
C PHE A 103 -22.66 19.79 -4.06
N ALA A 104 -22.51 20.91 -3.35
CA ALA A 104 -21.80 22.10 -3.84
C ALA A 104 -20.35 21.83 -4.26
N SER A 105 -19.63 20.95 -3.54
CA SER A 105 -18.25 20.61 -3.86
C SER A 105 -18.17 19.84 -5.18
N ILE A 106 -18.98 18.80 -5.34
CA ILE A 106 -18.93 17.94 -6.53
C ILE A 106 -19.52 18.63 -7.77
N THR A 107 -20.56 19.45 -7.63
CA THR A 107 -21.10 20.21 -8.75
C THR A 107 -20.11 21.26 -9.27
N LYS A 108 -19.32 21.88 -8.39
CA LYS A 108 -18.19 22.74 -8.79
C LYS A 108 -17.12 21.98 -9.58
N CYS A 109 -16.89 20.72 -9.26
CA CYS A 109 -16.01 19.86 -10.07
C CYS A 109 -16.62 19.59 -11.44
N LEU A 110 -17.93 19.32 -11.51
CA LEU A 110 -18.65 19.09 -12.77
C LEU A 110 -18.75 20.33 -13.65
N ASP A 111 -18.76 21.53 -13.07
CA ASP A 111 -18.66 22.80 -13.81
C ASP A 111 -17.31 22.97 -14.54
N ASN A 112 -16.28 22.24 -14.11
CA ASN A 112 -14.95 22.23 -14.71
C ASN A 112 -14.63 20.88 -15.39
N ILE A 113 -15.64 20.20 -15.89
CA ILE A 113 -15.50 18.82 -16.38
C ILE A 113 -14.54 18.68 -17.56
N GLU A 114 -14.36 19.73 -18.36
CA GLU A 114 -13.41 19.78 -19.49
C GLU A 114 -11.95 19.62 -19.06
N LYS A 115 -11.64 19.85 -17.79
CA LYS A 115 -10.28 19.67 -17.23
C LYS A 115 -9.96 18.21 -16.94
N PHE A 116 -10.96 17.35 -16.77
CA PHE A 116 -10.71 15.94 -16.50
C PHE A 116 -10.13 15.22 -17.71
N ALA A 117 -9.22 14.28 -17.46
CA ALA A 117 -8.61 13.46 -18.49
C ALA A 117 -9.63 12.67 -19.35
N PHE A 118 -10.77 12.32 -18.75
CA PHE A 118 -11.85 11.59 -19.42
C PHE A 118 -12.88 12.46 -20.14
N ALA A 119 -12.75 13.79 -20.10
CA ALA A 119 -13.75 14.71 -20.67
C ALA A 119 -14.02 14.45 -22.16
N LYS A 120 -12.95 14.28 -22.95
CA LYS A 120 -13.06 14.02 -24.40
C LYS A 120 -13.77 12.69 -24.71
N GLU A 121 -13.48 11.65 -23.92
CA GLU A 121 -14.15 10.35 -24.07
C GLU A 121 -15.63 10.47 -23.72
N LEU A 122 -15.96 11.18 -22.63
CA LEU A 122 -17.32 11.46 -22.22
C LEU A 122 -18.09 12.26 -23.29
N GLU A 123 -17.51 13.32 -23.84
CA GLU A 123 -18.10 14.10 -24.95
C GLU A 123 -18.45 13.24 -26.17
N ASN A 124 -17.51 12.36 -26.56
CA ASN A 124 -17.73 11.46 -27.70
C ASN A 124 -18.89 10.48 -27.44
N ILE A 125 -19.02 9.98 -26.21
CA ILE A 125 -20.14 9.09 -25.86
C ILE A 125 -21.47 9.85 -25.82
N LEU A 126 -21.48 11.02 -25.19
CA LEU A 126 -22.68 11.89 -25.15
C LEU A 126 -23.16 12.26 -26.55
N ALA A 127 -22.24 12.66 -27.43
CA ALA A 127 -22.58 13.04 -28.82
C ALA A 127 -23.24 11.88 -29.58
N LYS A 128 -22.80 10.64 -29.41
CA LYS A 128 -23.44 9.45 -29.99
C LYS A 128 -24.89 9.26 -29.51
N ASN A 129 -25.21 9.79 -28.33
CA ASN A 129 -26.56 9.75 -27.74
C ASN A 129 -27.36 11.06 -27.97
N GLY A 130 -26.88 11.95 -28.83
CA GLY A 130 -27.55 13.22 -29.14
C GLY A 130 -27.47 14.27 -28.03
N LEU A 131 -26.50 14.11 -27.08
CA LEU A 131 -26.28 15.00 -25.95
C LEU A 131 -24.98 15.76 -26.13
N TYR A 132 -24.90 16.98 -25.59
CA TYR A 132 -23.72 17.82 -25.64
C TYR A 132 -23.29 18.17 -24.21
N LEU A 133 -22.02 17.89 -23.86
CA LEU A 133 -21.49 18.10 -22.51
C LEU A 133 -21.63 19.58 -22.09
N SER A 134 -21.29 20.51 -22.96
CA SER A 134 -21.41 21.96 -22.71
C SER A 134 -22.85 22.39 -22.38
N THR A 135 -23.85 21.82 -23.08
CA THR A 135 -25.26 22.08 -22.79
C THR A 135 -25.65 21.51 -21.42
N LEU A 136 -25.26 20.26 -21.12
CA LEU A 136 -25.56 19.64 -19.83
C LEU A 136 -24.98 20.42 -18.66
N VAL A 137 -23.75 20.96 -18.81
CA VAL A 137 -23.11 21.81 -17.79
C VAL A 137 -23.86 23.13 -17.64
N SER A 138 -24.15 23.84 -18.75
CA SER A 138 -24.85 25.13 -18.71
C SER A 138 -26.29 25.03 -18.15
N GLU A 139 -26.96 23.92 -18.37
CA GLU A 139 -28.29 23.61 -17.83
C GLU A 139 -28.24 22.96 -16.45
N LYS A 140 -27.05 22.75 -15.86
CA LYS A 140 -26.84 22.09 -14.56
C LYS A 140 -27.47 20.70 -14.45
N LYS A 141 -27.43 19.93 -15.55
CA LYS A 141 -27.91 18.55 -15.62
C LYS A 141 -26.89 17.56 -15.02
N TYR A 142 -26.50 17.81 -13.79
CA TYR A 142 -25.39 17.08 -13.13
C TYR A 142 -25.70 15.60 -12.93
N SER A 143 -26.94 15.22 -12.61
CA SER A 143 -27.35 13.82 -12.53
C SER A 143 -27.19 13.06 -13.84
N THR A 144 -27.48 13.73 -14.97
CA THR A 144 -27.23 13.15 -16.32
C THR A 144 -25.73 12.98 -16.56
N ILE A 145 -24.92 14.00 -16.27
CA ILE A 145 -23.45 13.89 -16.38
C ILE A 145 -22.91 12.75 -15.52
N ALA A 146 -23.32 12.69 -14.24
CA ALA A 146 -22.91 11.64 -13.30
C ALA A 146 -23.33 10.25 -13.83
N ARG A 147 -24.53 10.10 -14.38
CA ARG A 147 -25.01 8.85 -14.99
C ARG A 147 -24.11 8.36 -16.11
N TYR A 148 -23.68 9.24 -17.02
CA TYR A 148 -22.78 8.88 -18.12
C TYR A 148 -21.33 8.66 -17.68
N ILE A 149 -20.88 9.21 -16.55
CA ILE A 149 -19.58 8.86 -15.98
C ILE A 149 -19.64 7.47 -15.33
N LEU A 150 -20.69 7.19 -14.57
CA LEU A 150 -20.80 5.99 -13.74
C LEU A 150 -21.36 4.77 -14.49
N GLY A 151 -22.38 4.97 -15.32
CA GLY A 151 -23.20 3.91 -15.91
C GLY A 151 -22.61 3.27 -17.16
N ASN A 152 -23.17 2.11 -17.53
CA ASN A 152 -22.73 1.32 -18.68
C ASN A 152 -23.02 2.00 -20.04
N GLU A 153 -23.96 2.94 -20.08
CA GLU A 153 -24.24 3.76 -21.23
C GLU A 153 -23.17 4.82 -21.50
N GLY A 154 -22.26 5.01 -20.55
CA GLY A 154 -21.20 5.99 -20.60
C GLY A 154 -19.80 5.39 -20.39
N LEU A 155 -19.04 5.98 -19.47
CA LEU A 155 -17.68 5.54 -19.17
C LEU A 155 -17.62 4.27 -18.31
N ALA A 156 -18.73 3.86 -17.70
CA ALA A 156 -18.86 2.68 -16.83
C ALA A 156 -17.87 2.68 -15.63
N TYR A 157 -17.51 3.86 -15.11
CA TYR A 157 -16.43 3.99 -14.12
C TYR A 157 -16.73 3.35 -12.77
N GLN A 158 -18.02 3.21 -12.40
CA GLN A 158 -18.37 2.49 -11.16
C GLN A 158 -18.04 1.00 -11.19
N TYR A 159 -17.87 0.42 -12.39
CA TYR A 159 -17.57 -1.02 -12.58
C TYR A 159 -16.09 -1.27 -12.90
N LYS A 160 -15.29 -0.23 -13.06
CA LYS A 160 -13.87 -0.33 -13.39
C LYS A 160 -13.01 -0.26 -12.12
N PRO A 161 -11.89 -1.00 -12.07
CA PRO A 161 -10.90 -0.79 -11.02
C PRO A 161 -10.23 0.57 -11.22
N LYS A 162 -9.77 1.19 -10.14
CA LYS A 162 -9.12 2.50 -10.17
C LYS A 162 -7.97 2.58 -11.18
N ALA A 163 -7.24 1.48 -11.38
CA ALA A 163 -6.17 1.35 -12.36
C ALA A 163 -6.56 1.74 -13.80
N MET A 164 -7.82 1.54 -14.17
CA MET A 164 -8.34 1.75 -15.53
C MET A 164 -8.99 3.11 -15.74
N LEU A 165 -8.98 3.97 -14.75
CA LEU A 165 -9.54 5.31 -14.85
C LEU A 165 -8.50 6.26 -15.44
N LEU A 166 -8.94 7.16 -16.32
CA LEU A 166 -8.09 8.21 -16.87
C LEU A 166 -7.81 9.25 -15.80
N PHE A 167 -6.54 9.36 -15.43
CA PHE A 167 -6.08 10.25 -14.37
C PHE A 167 -5.49 11.54 -14.93
N HIS A 168 -4.62 11.45 -15.93
CA HIS A 168 -3.86 12.59 -16.42
C HIS A 168 -4.12 12.84 -17.89
N LYS A 169 -4.20 14.15 -18.24
CA LYS A 169 -4.39 14.65 -19.60
C LYS A 169 -3.07 15.28 -20.08
N TYR A 170 -2.62 14.83 -21.24
CA TYR A 170 -1.46 15.38 -21.94
C TYR A 170 -1.90 15.98 -23.28
N ALA A 171 -0.98 16.63 -23.99
CA ALA A 171 -1.28 17.26 -25.27
C ALA A 171 -1.87 16.27 -26.30
N ASP A 172 -1.28 15.07 -26.39
CA ASP A 172 -1.59 14.08 -27.40
C ASP A 172 -2.32 12.84 -26.87
N GLU A 173 -2.39 12.68 -25.55
CA GLU A 173 -2.96 11.48 -24.92
C GLU A 173 -3.57 11.77 -23.55
N ALA A 174 -4.40 10.85 -23.08
CA ALA A 174 -4.77 10.74 -21.68
C ALA A 174 -4.31 9.39 -21.15
N ARG A 175 -3.78 9.35 -19.91
CA ARG A 175 -3.27 8.13 -19.31
C ARG A 175 -4.10 7.70 -18.11
N THR A 176 -4.29 6.39 -18.03
CA THR A 176 -4.85 5.74 -16.83
C THR A 176 -3.80 5.66 -15.72
N ALA A 177 -4.27 5.43 -14.49
CA ALA A 177 -3.35 5.16 -13.38
C ALA A 177 -2.42 3.96 -13.66
N PHE A 178 -2.91 2.93 -14.36
CA PHE A 178 -2.10 1.80 -14.81
C PHE A 178 -0.95 2.25 -15.73
N GLU A 179 -1.24 3.08 -16.74
CA GLU A 179 -0.24 3.60 -17.68
C GLU A 179 0.83 4.45 -16.97
N GLU A 180 0.43 5.26 -15.98
CA GLU A 180 1.40 6.02 -15.18
C GLU A 180 2.35 5.10 -14.39
N HIS A 181 1.87 3.96 -13.92
CA HIS A 181 2.75 2.96 -13.29
C HIS A 181 3.70 2.30 -14.27
N LEU A 182 3.34 2.15 -15.56
CA LEU A 182 4.28 1.73 -16.61
C LEU A 182 5.40 2.76 -16.78
N VAL A 183 5.03 4.03 -16.95
CA VAL A 183 5.97 5.14 -17.13
C VAL A 183 6.94 5.24 -15.93
N GLU A 184 6.41 5.25 -14.70
CA GLU A 184 7.24 5.28 -13.50
C GLU A 184 8.19 4.07 -13.40
N GLY A 185 7.74 2.88 -13.81
CA GLY A 185 8.53 1.65 -13.73
C GLY A 185 9.83 1.72 -14.51
N VAL A 186 9.86 2.45 -15.62
CA VAL A 186 11.06 2.66 -16.45
C VAL A 186 12.18 3.35 -15.65
N GLU A 187 11.81 4.24 -14.75
CA GLU A 187 12.79 5.09 -14.07
C GLU A 187 13.50 4.40 -12.89
N TYR A 188 12.81 3.49 -12.20
CA TYR A 188 13.37 2.88 -10.99
C TYR A 188 13.11 1.36 -10.82
N ALA A 189 12.53 0.70 -11.81
CA ALA A 189 12.35 -0.76 -11.79
C ALA A 189 12.86 -1.44 -13.07
N LYS A 190 13.63 -0.71 -13.87
CA LYS A 190 14.28 -1.22 -15.09
C LYS A 190 15.58 -1.93 -14.73
N MET A 191 15.71 -3.17 -15.18
CA MET A 191 16.90 -3.99 -15.05
C MET A 191 17.94 -3.66 -16.14
N SER A 192 19.19 -4.10 -15.98
CA SER A 192 20.28 -3.89 -16.95
C SER A 192 20.00 -4.43 -18.35
N ASN A 193 19.20 -5.49 -18.45
CA ASN A 193 18.77 -6.07 -19.73
C ASN A 193 17.64 -5.30 -20.42
N GLY A 194 17.23 -4.15 -19.88
CA GLY A 194 16.15 -3.33 -20.42
C GLY A 194 14.74 -3.78 -20.01
N THR A 195 14.60 -4.85 -19.19
CA THR A 195 13.29 -5.31 -18.73
C THR A 195 12.79 -4.51 -17.54
N VAL A 196 11.53 -4.10 -17.57
CA VAL A 196 10.81 -3.45 -16.46
C VAL A 196 9.84 -4.46 -15.86
N ASN A 197 10.06 -4.87 -14.62
CA ASN A 197 9.19 -5.83 -13.94
C ASN A 197 8.14 -5.12 -13.09
N LEU A 198 6.88 -5.37 -13.41
CA LEU A 198 5.72 -4.85 -12.71
C LEU A 198 4.82 -5.99 -12.24
N HIS A 199 4.36 -5.92 -11.02
CA HIS A 199 3.43 -6.87 -10.46
C HIS A 199 2.22 -6.15 -9.90
N PHE A 200 1.03 -6.44 -10.42
CA PHE A 200 -0.22 -5.88 -9.94
C PHE A 200 -1.04 -6.95 -9.21
N THR A 201 -1.56 -6.63 -8.04
CA THR A 201 -2.60 -7.46 -7.45
C THR A 201 -3.96 -6.99 -7.95
N ILE A 202 -4.75 -7.88 -8.51
CA ILE A 202 -6.03 -7.57 -9.15
C ILE A 202 -7.15 -8.43 -8.57
N SER A 203 -8.39 -8.00 -8.77
CA SER A 203 -9.56 -8.85 -8.54
C SER A 203 -9.84 -9.72 -9.76
N PRO A 204 -10.29 -10.98 -9.60
CA PRO A 204 -10.54 -11.92 -10.69
C PRO A 204 -11.43 -11.35 -11.79
N GLU A 205 -12.48 -10.65 -11.40
CA GLU A 205 -13.48 -10.03 -12.29
C GLU A 205 -12.88 -8.98 -13.25
N HIS A 206 -11.73 -8.42 -12.90
CA HIS A 206 -11.07 -7.39 -13.72
C HIS A 206 -9.93 -7.91 -14.60
N LYS A 207 -9.58 -9.18 -14.50
CA LYS A 207 -8.42 -9.77 -15.20
C LYS A 207 -8.43 -9.52 -16.71
N THR A 208 -9.54 -9.83 -17.37
CA THR A 208 -9.69 -9.62 -18.82
C THR A 208 -9.53 -8.13 -19.20
N LEU A 209 -9.99 -7.22 -18.34
CA LEU A 209 -9.84 -5.78 -18.57
C LEU A 209 -8.35 -5.36 -18.56
N PHE A 210 -7.58 -5.87 -17.60
CA PHE A 210 -6.13 -5.63 -17.54
C PHE A 210 -5.40 -6.26 -18.72
N GLU A 211 -5.72 -7.50 -19.11
CA GLU A 211 -5.11 -8.18 -20.26
C GLU A 211 -5.35 -7.42 -21.58
N ASN A 212 -6.56 -6.90 -21.76
CA ASN A 212 -6.88 -6.08 -22.93
C ASN A 212 -6.12 -4.75 -22.92
N LYS A 213 -6.05 -4.08 -21.76
CA LYS A 213 -5.30 -2.83 -21.63
C LYS A 213 -3.80 -3.02 -21.90
N ILE A 214 -3.20 -4.11 -21.44
CA ILE A 214 -1.81 -4.46 -21.77
C ILE A 214 -1.61 -4.56 -23.28
N LYS A 215 -2.45 -5.32 -23.97
CA LYS A 215 -2.35 -5.49 -25.44
C LYS A 215 -2.45 -4.15 -26.17
N GLU A 216 -3.27 -3.25 -25.65
CA GLU A 216 -3.50 -1.91 -26.24
C GLU A 216 -2.30 -0.99 -26.04
N VAL A 217 -1.72 -0.92 -24.81
CA VAL A 217 -0.82 0.19 -24.47
C VAL A 217 0.66 -0.22 -24.36
N VAL A 218 0.98 -1.46 -23.98
CA VAL A 218 2.36 -1.88 -23.71
C VAL A 218 3.25 -1.72 -24.94
N PRO A 219 2.86 -2.15 -26.17
CA PRO A 219 3.73 -1.99 -27.35
C PRO A 219 4.14 -0.53 -27.58
N LYS A 220 3.22 0.42 -27.36
CA LYS A 220 3.47 1.85 -27.48
C LYS A 220 4.55 2.34 -26.48
N TYR A 221 4.46 1.88 -25.22
CA TYR A 221 5.41 2.28 -24.19
C TYR A 221 6.76 1.58 -24.34
N GLU A 222 6.79 0.32 -24.82
CA GLU A 222 8.02 -0.39 -25.16
C GLU A 222 8.79 0.34 -26.27
N GLU A 223 8.10 0.74 -27.33
CA GLU A 223 8.69 1.55 -28.42
C GLU A 223 9.16 2.92 -27.91
N ARG A 224 8.32 3.62 -27.13
CA ARG A 224 8.61 4.97 -26.62
C ARG A 224 9.84 5.03 -25.73
N PHE A 225 10.05 4.02 -24.88
CA PHE A 225 11.12 4.02 -23.87
C PHE A 225 12.28 3.07 -24.21
N GLY A 226 12.21 2.29 -25.28
CA GLY A 226 13.23 1.31 -25.64
C GLY A 226 13.43 0.23 -24.56
N VAL A 227 12.33 -0.27 -23.98
CA VAL A 227 12.33 -1.26 -22.91
C VAL A 227 11.41 -2.45 -23.25
N SER A 228 11.49 -3.52 -22.46
CA SER A 228 10.49 -4.58 -22.48
C SER A 228 9.80 -4.66 -21.13
N TYR A 229 8.47 -4.77 -21.11
CA TYR A 229 7.72 -4.93 -19.88
C TYR A 229 7.43 -6.39 -19.57
N ASN A 230 7.78 -6.84 -18.37
CA ASN A 230 7.32 -8.10 -17.77
C ASN A 230 6.24 -7.76 -16.73
N ILE A 231 4.98 -7.84 -17.15
CA ILE A 231 3.82 -7.50 -16.30
C ILE A 231 3.19 -8.79 -15.80
N GLN A 232 3.15 -8.95 -14.50
CA GLN A 232 2.58 -10.09 -13.82
C GLN A 232 1.36 -9.67 -13.02
N PHE A 233 0.41 -10.58 -12.88
CA PHE A 233 -0.76 -10.43 -12.04
C PHE A 233 -0.82 -11.51 -10.98
N SER A 234 -1.32 -11.14 -9.81
CA SER A 234 -1.80 -12.11 -8.83
C SER A 234 -3.13 -11.64 -8.25
N GLU A 235 -3.92 -12.60 -7.81
CA GLU A 235 -5.15 -12.38 -7.08
C GLU A 235 -4.88 -12.58 -5.59
N GLN A 236 -5.69 -11.96 -4.73
CA GLN A 236 -5.65 -12.30 -3.32
C GLN A 236 -5.99 -13.78 -3.17
N MET A 237 -5.16 -14.51 -2.43
CA MET A 237 -5.35 -15.95 -2.27
C MET A 237 -6.61 -16.25 -1.44
N SER A 238 -7.50 -17.11 -1.95
CA SER A 238 -8.77 -17.48 -1.30
C SER A 238 -8.60 -18.03 0.13
N LYS A 239 -7.46 -18.66 0.43
CA LYS A 239 -7.11 -19.13 1.79
C LYS A 239 -6.93 -18.01 2.82
N THR A 240 -6.87 -16.75 2.38
CA THR A 240 -6.80 -15.56 3.24
C THR A 240 -8.16 -14.89 3.44
N ASP A 241 -9.22 -15.47 2.90
CA ASP A 241 -10.57 -14.97 3.11
C ASP A 241 -11.01 -15.18 4.55
N MET A 242 -11.82 -14.25 5.03
CA MET A 242 -12.36 -14.23 6.38
C MET A 242 -13.87 -14.48 6.37
N VAL A 243 -14.36 -15.21 7.36
CA VAL A 243 -15.80 -15.33 7.60
C VAL A 243 -16.36 -14.02 8.15
N ALA A 244 -17.66 -13.82 7.99
CA ALA A 244 -18.39 -12.71 8.60
C ALA A 244 -19.40 -13.24 9.62
N LEU A 245 -19.60 -12.50 10.72
CA LEU A 245 -20.60 -12.80 11.73
C LEU A 245 -21.73 -11.76 11.69
N ASP A 246 -22.95 -12.20 11.93
CA ASP A 246 -24.10 -11.31 12.11
C ASP A 246 -24.11 -10.67 13.51
N LYS A 247 -25.13 -9.89 13.82
CA LYS A 247 -25.33 -9.25 15.12
C LYS A 247 -25.53 -10.23 16.30
N ASN A 248 -25.85 -11.49 16.02
CA ASN A 248 -26.02 -12.54 17.02
C ASN A 248 -24.74 -13.36 17.21
N GLY A 249 -23.68 -13.08 16.44
CA GLY A 249 -22.44 -13.85 16.46
C GLY A 249 -22.49 -15.13 15.62
N GLU A 250 -23.51 -15.29 14.78
CA GLU A 250 -23.65 -16.42 13.88
C GLU A 250 -23.03 -16.14 12.53
N LEU A 251 -22.61 -17.22 11.82
CA LEU A 251 -22.02 -17.08 10.47
C LEU A 251 -23.02 -16.48 9.49
N VAL A 252 -22.62 -15.40 8.82
CA VAL A 252 -23.41 -14.86 7.71
C VAL A 252 -23.34 -15.82 6.53
N ARG A 253 -24.50 -16.09 5.93
CA ARG A 253 -24.65 -17.01 4.80
C ARG A 253 -25.20 -16.30 3.57
N ASN A 254 -24.79 -16.79 2.41
CA ASN A 254 -25.38 -16.43 1.11
C ASN A 254 -26.81 -17.03 0.98
N ALA A 255 -27.56 -16.62 -0.03
CA ALA A 255 -28.92 -17.09 -0.29
C ALA A 255 -29.00 -18.62 -0.55
N ASP A 256 -27.91 -19.24 -1.01
CA ASP A 256 -27.80 -20.69 -1.24
C ASP A 256 -27.39 -21.48 0.03
N GLY A 257 -27.28 -20.80 1.17
CA GLY A 257 -26.89 -21.39 2.46
C GLY A 257 -25.39 -21.53 2.67
N SER A 258 -24.53 -21.23 1.67
CA SER A 258 -23.08 -21.25 1.81
C SER A 258 -22.57 -20.13 2.73
N ILE A 259 -21.41 -20.34 3.39
CA ILE A 259 -20.79 -19.31 4.23
C ILE A 259 -20.39 -18.10 3.37
N LEU A 260 -20.72 -16.87 3.83
CA LEU A 260 -20.24 -15.65 3.23
C LEU A 260 -18.80 -15.40 3.65
N PHE A 261 -17.86 -15.46 2.69
CA PHE A 261 -16.48 -15.07 2.89
C PHE A 261 -16.22 -13.63 2.42
N ARG A 262 -15.31 -12.99 3.10
CA ARG A 262 -14.86 -11.62 2.78
C ARG A 262 -13.35 -11.60 2.61
N PRO A 263 -12.81 -10.78 1.69
CA PRO A 263 -11.39 -10.58 1.60
C PRO A 263 -10.78 -10.16 2.94
N GLY A 264 -9.63 -10.72 3.31
CA GLY A 264 -8.94 -10.43 4.56
C GLY A 264 -8.25 -9.06 4.63
N GLY A 265 -8.60 -8.13 3.73
CA GLY A 265 -7.99 -6.81 3.63
C GLY A 265 -6.61 -6.84 2.95
N HIS A 266 -5.91 -5.69 2.95
CA HIS A 266 -4.60 -5.61 2.29
C HIS A 266 -3.51 -6.44 3.00
N GLY A 267 -3.74 -6.89 4.22
CA GLY A 267 -2.85 -7.83 4.93
C GLY A 267 -2.71 -9.18 4.23
N ALA A 268 -3.74 -9.64 3.53
CA ALA A 268 -3.71 -10.85 2.74
C ALA A 268 -2.62 -10.82 1.65
N LEU A 269 -2.25 -9.63 1.18
CA LEU A 269 -1.24 -9.43 0.11
C LEU A 269 0.19 -9.80 0.55
N ILE A 270 0.43 -10.09 1.83
CA ILE A 270 1.73 -10.61 2.27
C ILE A 270 2.05 -11.97 1.61
N GLU A 271 1.05 -12.78 1.31
CA GLU A 271 1.23 -14.04 0.57
C GLU A 271 1.67 -13.76 -0.88
N ASN A 272 1.08 -12.76 -1.54
CA ASN A 272 1.45 -12.33 -2.88
C ASN A 272 2.89 -11.78 -2.89
N LEU A 273 3.22 -10.91 -1.93
CA LEU A 273 4.57 -10.35 -1.79
C LEU A 273 5.61 -11.46 -1.52
N ASN A 274 5.27 -12.44 -0.65
CA ASN A 274 6.12 -13.57 -0.32
C ASN A 274 6.37 -14.50 -1.52
N ALA A 275 5.51 -14.51 -2.54
CA ALA A 275 5.68 -15.30 -3.75
C ALA A 275 6.67 -14.68 -4.74
N LEU A 276 6.97 -13.38 -4.65
CA LEU A 276 7.84 -12.68 -5.60
C LEU A 276 9.31 -13.09 -5.43
N GLU A 277 10.01 -13.17 -6.56
CA GLU A 277 11.45 -13.42 -6.63
C GLU A 277 12.17 -12.15 -7.09
N ALA A 278 12.67 -11.37 -6.12
CA ALA A 278 13.42 -10.15 -6.37
C ALA A 278 14.42 -9.89 -5.24
N ASP A 279 15.41 -9.04 -5.50
CA ASP A 279 16.31 -8.49 -4.49
C ASP A 279 15.69 -7.24 -3.86
N LEU A 280 15.10 -6.39 -4.70
CA LEU A 280 14.39 -5.17 -4.29
C LEU A 280 12.94 -5.19 -4.78
N ILE A 281 12.01 -4.84 -3.89
CA ILE A 281 10.59 -4.69 -4.22
C ILE A 281 10.17 -3.27 -3.87
N PHE A 282 9.68 -2.53 -4.87
CA PHE A 282 9.09 -1.19 -4.69
C PHE A 282 7.58 -1.32 -4.51
N ILE A 283 7.05 -0.94 -3.36
CA ILE A 283 5.60 -0.97 -3.10
C ILE A 283 5.06 0.45 -3.23
N LYS A 284 4.04 0.62 -4.05
CA LYS A 284 3.32 1.89 -4.23
C LYS A 284 1.84 1.62 -4.54
N ASN A 285 0.94 2.41 -3.97
CA ASN A 285 -0.48 2.30 -4.27
C ASN A 285 -0.80 2.72 -5.69
N ILE A 286 -1.81 2.08 -6.31
CA ILE A 286 -2.27 2.34 -7.68
C ILE A 286 -2.67 3.81 -7.92
N ASP A 287 -3.17 4.49 -6.89
CA ASP A 287 -3.70 5.84 -6.98
C ASP A 287 -2.67 6.94 -6.67
N ASN A 288 -1.45 6.58 -6.28
CA ASN A 288 -0.40 7.55 -5.97
C ASN A 288 0.52 7.74 -7.19
N VAL A 289 0.08 8.51 -8.15
CA VAL A 289 0.80 8.83 -9.39
C VAL A 289 0.70 10.33 -9.68
N THR A 290 1.68 10.86 -10.41
CA THR A 290 1.74 12.28 -10.77
C THR A 290 2.02 12.47 -12.26
N THR A 291 1.79 13.68 -12.77
CA THR A 291 2.05 14.03 -14.18
C THR A 291 3.54 14.06 -14.51
N ASP A 292 3.86 13.94 -15.80
CA ASP A 292 5.23 14.02 -16.33
C ASP A 292 5.98 15.28 -15.87
N ALA A 293 5.27 16.38 -15.64
CA ALA A 293 5.87 17.66 -15.25
C ALA A 293 6.38 17.70 -13.79
N LEU A 294 5.87 16.81 -12.90
CA LEU A 294 6.18 16.84 -11.47
C LEU A 294 6.89 15.58 -10.96
N ARG A 295 7.19 14.63 -11.83
CA ARG A 295 7.70 13.30 -11.46
C ARG A 295 9.15 13.26 -11.01
N ASP A 296 9.97 14.23 -11.39
CA ASP A 296 11.44 14.19 -11.16
C ASP A 296 11.78 14.09 -9.66
N THR A 297 11.06 14.83 -8.81
CA THR A 297 11.22 14.73 -7.36
C THR A 297 10.88 13.31 -6.86
N THR A 298 9.78 12.74 -7.35
CA THR A 298 9.39 11.35 -6.99
C THR A 298 10.47 10.35 -7.39
N TYR A 299 11.03 10.46 -8.58
CA TYR A 299 12.06 9.56 -9.08
C TYR A 299 13.36 9.67 -8.30
N LEU A 300 13.81 10.90 -8.03
CA LEU A 300 14.99 11.14 -7.23
C LEU A 300 14.87 10.52 -5.83
N TYR A 301 13.75 10.74 -5.14
CA TYR A 301 13.56 10.20 -3.80
C TYR A 301 13.37 8.67 -3.84
N LYS A 302 12.70 8.10 -4.85
CA LYS A 302 12.63 6.64 -5.04
C LYS A 302 14.01 6.00 -5.16
N LYS A 303 14.84 6.54 -6.02
CA LYS A 303 16.24 6.09 -6.18
C LYS A 303 17.06 6.31 -4.90
N GLY A 304 16.86 7.44 -4.24
CA GLY A 304 17.53 7.74 -2.96
C GLY A 304 17.18 6.75 -1.86
N LEU A 305 15.89 6.46 -1.68
CA LEU A 305 15.42 5.46 -0.70
C LEU A 305 15.95 4.05 -1.04
N ALA A 306 15.94 3.67 -2.32
CA ALA A 306 16.46 2.38 -2.77
C ALA A 306 17.98 2.28 -2.56
N GLY A 307 18.75 3.31 -2.89
CA GLY A 307 20.18 3.38 -2.66
C GLY A 307 20.53 3.33 -1.16
N TYR A 308 19.70 3.95 -0.31
CA TYR A 308 19.86 3.86 1.14
C TYR A 308 19.59 2.44 1.65
N LEU A 309 18.56 1.77 1.12
CA LEU A 309 18.31 0.36 1.44
C LEU A 309 19.51 -0.52 1.03
N ILE A 310 20.04 -0.34 -0.17
CA ILE A 310 21.23 -1.06 -0.66
C ILE A 310 22.40 -0.86 0.29
N TYR A 311 22.70 0.39 0.67
CA TYR A 311 23.74 0.71 1.65
C TYR A 311 23.54 -0.03 2.98
N ILE A 312 22.31 -0.09 3.48
CA ILE A 312 21.97 -0.80 4.73
C ILE A 312 22.20 -2.30 4.56
N GLN A 313 21.74 -2.90 3.45
CA GLN A 313 21.90 -4.34 3.20
C GLN A 313 23.37 -4.74 3.04
N GLU A 314 24.19 -3.96 2.38
CA GLU A 314 25.64 -4.20 2.27
C GLU A 314 26.30 -4.24 3.65
N ASN A 315 25.95 -3.30 4.53
CA ASN A 315 26.46 -3.29 5.90
C ASN A 315 25.97 -4.50 6.70
N ILE A 316 24.67 -4.84 6.61
CA ILE A 316 24.11 -6.04 7.24
C ILE A 316 24.86 -7.29 6.75
N ASN A 317 25.06 -7.44 5.44
CA ASN A 317 25.73 -8.57 4.84
C ASN A 317 27.19 -8.69 5.32
N ARG A 318 27.91 -7.57 5.39
CA ARG A 318 29.27 -7.52 5.91
C ARG A 318 29.32 -7.93 7.39
N TYR A 319 28.46 -7.37 8.23
CA TYR A 319 28.41 -7.64 9.65
C TYR A 319 27.97 -9.06 9.97
N MET A 320 27.01 -9.62 9.20
CA MET A 320 26.60 -11.01 9.37
C MET A 320 27.78 -11.98 9.14
N ARG A 321 28.59 -11.75 8.09
CA ARG A 321 29.80 -12.57 7.84
C ARG A 321 30.82 -12.45 8.96
N GLN A 322 31.01 -11.24 9.52
CA GLN A 322 31.93 -11.04 10.66
C GLN A 322 31.42 -11.76 11.92
N LEU A 323 30.13 -11.67 12.23
CA LEU A 323 29.54 -12.33 13.41
C LEU A 323 29.56 -13.86 13.29
N GLU A 324 29.44 -14.44 12.10
CA GLU A 324 29.53 -15.88 11.89
C GLU A 324 30.95 -16.42 12.02
N SER A 325 31.97 -15.62 11.79
CA SER A 325 33.37 -16.06 11.91
C SER A 325 33.75 -16.41 13.34
N LEU A 326 32.96 -16.04 14.36
CA LEU A 326 33.17 -16.25 15.81
C LEU A 326 34.48 -15.66 16.37
N SER A 327 35.32 -15.05 15.52
CA SER A 327 36.63 -14.49 15.89
C SER A 327 36.60 -12.94 15.89
N ILE A 328 35.43 -12.36 16.11
CA ILE A 328 35.26 -10.91 16.14
C ILE A 328 35.89 -10.30 17.39
N ASP A 329 36.67 -9.23 17.25
CA ASP A 329 37.20 -8.46 18.35
C ASP A 329 36.14 -7.52 18.97
N ASP A 330 36.42 -6.94 20.15
CA ASP A 330 35.46 -6.13 20.87
C ASP A 330 35.21 -4.77 20.17
N TYR A 331 36.21 -4.24 19.45
CA TYR A 331 36.02 -3.02 18.67
C TYR A 331 35.04 -3.24 17.51
N SER A 332 35.26 -4.29 16.72
CA SER A 332 34.36 -4.67 15.62
C SER A 332 32.95 -4.97 16.13
N LEU A 333 32.82 -5.64 17.27
CA LEU A 333 31.52 -5.90 17.90
C LEU A 333 30.80 -4.57 18.25
N SER A 334 31.56 -3.62 18.85
CA SER A 334 31.03 -2.28 19.18
C SER A 334 30.58 -1.48 17.94
N GLN A 335 31.30 -1.61 16.81
CA GLN A 335 30.89 -0.98 15.56
C GLN A 335 29.55 -1.55 15.04
N ILE A 336 29.38 -2.88 15.14
CA ILE A 336 28.11 -3.53 14.76
C ILE A 336 26.97 -3.07 15.68
N GLU A 337 27.19 -3.02 16.99
CA GLU A 337 26.21 -2.51 17.95
C GLU A 337 25.84 -1.05 17.64
N GLY A 338 26.82 -0.22 17.33
CA GLY A 338 26.60 1.17 16.93
C GLY A 338 25.73 1.28 15.66
N PHE A 339 25.96 0.43 14.65
CA PHE A 339 25.15 0.38 13.45
C PHE A 339 23.72 -0.07 13.76
N VAL A 340 23.57 -1.15 14.52
CA VAL A 340 22.26 -1.70 14.88
C VAL A 340 21.45 -0.69 15.72
N ALA A 341 22.09 0.03 16.62
CA ALA A 341 21.43 1.07 17.42
C ALA A 341 21.01 2.27 16.57
N LYS A 342 21.93 2.80 15.77
CA LYS A 342 21.74 4.09 15.08
C LYS A 342 20.98 3.98 13.78
N ILE A 343 21.19 2.91 13.00
CA ILE A 343 20.62 2.76 11.66
C ILE A 343 19.37 1.89 11.70
N LEU A 344 19.40 0.77 12.46
CA LEU A 344 18.23 -0.12 12.58
C LEU A 344 17.33 0.26 13.76
N ASN A 345 17.62 1.36 14.46
CA ASN A 345 16.81 1.90 15.56
C ASN A 345 16.56 0.89 16.69
N VAL A 346 17.53 0.02 16.99
CA VAL A 346 17.40 -0.97 18.07
C VAL A 346 17.86 -0.37 19.39
N HIS A 347 16.96 -0.31 20.35
CA HIS A 347 17.28 0.10 21.72
C HIS A 347 17.81 -1.10 22.52
N PHE A 348 19.08 -1.05 22.92
CA PHE A 348 19.66 -2.05 23.81
C PHE A 348 19.25 -1.79 25.26
N SER A 349 18.78 -2.83 25.95
CA SER A 349 18.49 -2.76 27.39
C SER A 349 19.77 -2.83 28.21
N MET A 350 19.72 -2.38 29.47
CA MET A 350 20.87 -2.55 30.39
C MET A 350 21.28 -4.02 30.55
N THR A 351 20.30 -4.93 30.51
CA THR A 351 20.57 -6.37 30.58
C THR A 351 21.33 -6.90 29.37
N TYR A 352 21.30 -6.23 28.24
CA TYR A 352 22.08 -6.60 27.06
C TYR A 352 23.58 -6.47 27.30
N PHE A 353 24.03 -5.39 27.93
CA PHE A 353 25.44 -5.13 28.19
C PHE A 353 26.01 -6.05 29.30
N GLY A 354 25.17 -6.67 30.14
CA GLY A 354 25.55 -7.69 31.09
C GLY A 354 25.71 -9.10 30.51
N ARG A 355 25.37 -9.30 29.23
CA ARG A 355 25.49 -10.60 28.56
C ARG A 355 26.93 -10.91 28.18
N SER A 356 27.23 -12.21 28.08
CA SER A 356 28.49 -12.68 27.50
C SER A 356 28.61 -12.23 26.03
N LYS A 357 29.84 -12.13 25.56
CA LYS A 357 30.11 -11.77 24.14
C LYS A 357 29.35 -12.67 23.16
N ARG A 358 29.28 -13.97 23.40
CA ARG A 358 28.58 -14.96 22.60
C ARG A 358 27.05 -14.68 22.55
N GLU A 359 26.46 -14.32 23.66
CA GLU A 359 25.03 -13.98 23.74
C GLU A 359 24.72 -12.66 23.01
N ARG A 360 25.63 -11.68 23.11
CA ARG A 360 25.53 -10.41 22.35
C ARG A 360 25.61 -10.68 20.85
N ILE A 361 26.56 -11.50 20.39
CA ILE A 361 26.68 -11.93 18.99
C ILE A 361 25.38 -12.60 18.52
N ASN A 362 24.85 -13.56 19.25
CA ASN A 362 23.60 -14.25 18.90
C ASN A 362 22.40 -13.30 18.85
N TYR A 363 22.36 -12.30 19.72
CA TYR A 363 21.32 -11.26 19.69
C TYR A 363 21.42 -10.41 18.42
N LEU A 364 22.61 -9.96 18.05
CA LEU A 364 22.86 -9.16 16.86
C LEU A 364 22.53 -9.93 15.58
N ILE A 365 22.91 -11.21 15.48
CA ILE A 365 22.54 -12.08 14.36
C ILE A 365 21.02 -12.12 14.19
N ARG A 366 20.25 -12.31 15.27
CA ARG A 366 18.78 -12.34 15.20
C ARG A 366 18.18 -10.98 14.79
N LYS A 367 18.84 -9.86 15.11
CA LYS A 367 18.38 -8.51 14.71
C LYS A 367 18.74 -8.18 13.27
N LEU A 368 19.91 -8.62 12.81
CA LEU A 368 20.39 -8.35 11.44
C LEU A 368 19.74 -9.28 10.41
N ASN A 369 19.50 -10.55 10.76
CA ASN A 369 18.95 -11.55 9.83
C ASN A 369 17.42 -11.46 9.73
N ARG A 370 16.93 -10.32 9.22
CA ARG A 370 15.52 -10.02 9.01
C ARG A 370 15.33 -9.29 7.67
N PRO A 371 14.14 -9.36 7.06
CA PRO A 371 13.81 -8.48 5.96
C PRO A 371 13.98 -7.02 6.37
N VAL A 372 14.33 -6.16 5.41
CA VAL A 372 14.55 -4.73 5.63
C VAL A 372 13.58 -3.95 4.78
N ARG A 373 13.02 -2.88 5.32
CA ARG A 373 12.26 -1.89 4.54
C ARG A 373 12.71 -0.47 4.85
N VAL A 374 12.82 0.34 3.82
CA VAL A 374 12.93 1.80 3.91
C VAL A 374 11.61 2.38 3.44
N CYS A 375 10.97 3.18 4.29
CA CYS A 375 9.66 3.75 4.04
C CYS A 375 9.77 5.28 3.99
N GLY A 376 9.34 5.88 2.88
CA GLY A 376 9.12 7.32 2.80
C GLY A 376 7.98 7.73 3.72
N MET A 377 8.20 8.81 4.48
CA MET A 377 7.20 9.43 5.35
C MET A 377 7.01 10.88 4.94
N VAL A 378 5.77 11.29 4.72
CA VAL A 378 5.44 12.68 4.39
C VAL A 378 4.88 13.40 5.60
N ARG A 379 5.02 14.73 5.65
CA ARG A 379 4.32 15.53 6.65
C ARG A 379 2.82 15.34 6.50
N ASN A 380 2.16 15.19 7.65
CA ASN A 380 0.70 15.06 7.69
C ASN A 380 0.07 16.48 7.63
N GLU A 381 -0.70 16.73 6.59
CA GLU A 381 -1.45 17.97 6.38
C GLU A 381 -2.97 17.77 6.60
N GLY A 382 -3.36 16.62 7.17
CA GLY A 382 -4.75 16.26 7.47
C GLY A 382 -5.24 15.01 6.74
N GLU A 383 -4.36 14.31 6.02
CA GLU A 383 -4.71 13.07 5.34
C GLU A 383 -4.94 11.94 6.34
N PRO A 384 -5.99 11.12 6.13
CA PRO A 384 -6.19 9.90 6.90
C PRO A 384 -5.22 8.81 6.44
N GLY A 385 -4.67 8.07 7.40
CA GLY A 385 -3.79 6.92 7.08
C GLY A 385 -2.97 6.47 8.28
N GLY A 386 -2.13 5.46 8.06
CA GLY A 386 -1.20 4.99 9.06
C GLY A 386 -0.04 5.95 9.28
N GLY A 387 0.37 6.15 10.52
CA GLY A 387 1.51 6.97 10.91
C GLY A 387 2.70 6.15 11.40
N PRO A 388 3.90 6.74 11.42
CA PRO A 388 5.09 6.15 11.98
C PRO A 388 5.12 6.30 13.51
N TYR A 389 5.25 5.18 14.21
CA TYR A 389 5.27 5.14 15.67
C TYR A 389 6.35 4.21 16.20
N TRP A 390 6.80 4.50 17.41
CA TRP A 390 7.47 3.56 18.26
C TRP A 390 6.43 2.69 18.94
N VAL A 391 6.62 1.37 18.86
CA VAL A 391 5.75 0.37 19.47
C VAL A 391 6.56 -0.50 20.43
N ARG A 392 5.97 -0.83 21.56
CA ARG A 392 6.54 -1.77 22.52
C ARG A 392 5.90 -3.14 22.32
N ASN A 393 6.72 -4.13 22.00
CA ASN A 393 6.25 -5.51 21.88
C ASN A 393 6.03 -6.16 23.27
N GLU A 394 5.49 -7.38 23.28
CA GLU A 394 5.22 -8.17 24.50
C GLU A 394 6.47 -8.39 25.40
N HIS A 395 7.67 -8.36 24.83
CA HIS A 395 8.93 -8.48 25.54
C HIS A 395 9.50 -7.12 26.02
N GLY A 396 8.76 -6.04 25.83
CA GLY A 396 9.15 -4.69 26.23
C GLY A 396 10.15 -4.00 25.28
N HIS A 397 10.52 -4.62 24.17
CA HIS A 397 11.41 -4.01 23.18
C HIS A 397 10.66 -3.00 22.31
N LYS A 398 11.28 -1.84 22.10
CA LYS A 398 10.77 -0.82 21.18
C LYS A 398 11.22 -1.09 19.75
N ASN A 399 10.33 -0.92 18.78
CA ASN A 399 10.61 -0.94 17.35
C ASN A 399 9.74 0.07 16.61
N LEU A 400 10.15 0.45 15.40
CA LEU A 400 9.40 1.33 14.53
C LEU A 400 8.36 0.54 13.75
N GLN A 401 7.11 1.03 13.74
CA GLN A 401 6.02 0.45 12.96
C GLN A 401 5.11 1.52 12.37
N ILE A 402 4.43 1.17 11.28
CA ILE A 402 3.34 1.98 10.72
C ILE A 402 2.06 1.50 11.40
N ILE A 403 1.34 2.40 12.07
CA ILE A 403 0.14 2.10 12.84
C ILE A 403 -1.05 2.90 12.30
N GLU A 404 -2.17 2.23 12.09
CA GLU A 404 -3.43 2.86 11.68
C GLU A 404 -4.29 3.23 12.88
N ALA A 405 -5.16 4.24 12.72
CA ALA A 405 -6.03 4.74 13.79
C ALA A 405 -6.89 3.63 14.43
N SER A 406 -7.34 2.63 13.66
CA SER A 406 -8.12 1.50 14.17
C SER A 406 -7.37 0.62 15.16
N GLN A 407 -6.05 0.70 15.22
CA GLN A 407 -5.19 -0.07 16.12
C GLN A 407 -4.88 0.66 17.43
N ILE A 408 -5.33 1.91 17.58
CA ILE A 408 -5.01 2.81 18.69
C ILE A 408 -6.19 2.89 19.66
N ASP A 409 -5.92 2.84 20.96
CA ASP A 409 -6.91 3.06 21.99
C ASP A 409 -7.11 4.56 22.26
N PHE A 410 -8.08 5.17 21.60
CA PHE A 410 -8.44 6.57 21.82
C PHE A 410 -9.15 6.85 23.15
N THR A 411 -9.46 5.82 23.94
CA THR A 411 -9.94 5.99 25.32
C THR A 411 -8.79 6.19 26.31
N ASN A 412 -7.56 5.85 25.89
CA ASN A 412 -6.35 6.02 26.70
C ASN A 412 -5.71 7.39 26.43
N PRO A 413 -5.72 8.33 27.44
CA PRO A 413 -5.19 9.69 27.25
C PRO A 413 -3.72 9.72 26.81
N PHE A 414 -2.91 8.79 27.29
CA PHE A 414 -1.49 8.73 26.93
C PHE A 414 -1.30 8.37 25.46
N GLN A 415 -2.13 7.45 24.91
CA GLN A 415 -2.07 7.15 23.50
C GLN A 415 -2.56 8.31 22.63
N VAL A 416 -3.61 9.01 23.07
CA VAL A 416 -4.09 10.23 22.40
C VAL A 416 -3.01 11.31 22.34
N GLU A 417 -2.28 11.54 23.43
CA GLU A 417 -1.16 12.49 23.45
C GLU A 417 -0.05 12.09 22.47
N MET A 418 0.32 10.80 22.41
CA MET A 418 1.32 10.30 21.45
C MET A 418 0.86 10.51 20.00
N VAL A 419 -0.43 10.31 19.71
CA VAL A 419 -1.00 10.55 18.37
C VAL A 419 -0.95 12.04 18.02
N GLN A 420 -1.25 12.94 18.95
CA GLN A 420 -1.17 14.38 18.72
C GLN A 420 0.25 14.87 18.42
N GLN A 421 1.27 14.17 18.92
CA GLN A 421 2.68 14.44 18.62
C GLN A 421 3.13 13.92 17.24
N SER A 422 2.31 13.11 16.57
CA SER A 422 2.63 12.58 15.25
C SER A 422 2.56 13.67 14.20
N SER A 423 3.67 13.85 13.49
CA SER A 423 3.81 14.90 12.47
C SER A 423 3.87 14.36 11.05
N HIS A 424 3.89 13.05 10.89
CA HIS A 424 4.06 12.37 9.59
C HIS A 424 3.07 11.23 9.43
N PHE A 425 2.83 10.86 8.18
CA PHE A 425 2.06 9.66 7.86
C PHE A 425 2.74 8.85 6.73
N ASN A 426 2.27 7.63 6.52
CA ASN A 426 2.77 6.69 5.52
C ASN A 426 2.03 6.86 4.19
N PRO A 427 2.69 7.38 3.13
CA PRO A 427 2.10 7.49 1.80
C PRO A 427 2.06 6.14 1.04
N VAL A 428 2.56 5.08 1.66
CA VAL A 428 2.83 3.78 1.03
C VAL A 428 3.88 3.92 -0.09
N ASP A 429 5.00 4.51 0.27
CA ASP A 429 6.22 4.57 -0.53
C ASP A 429 7.31 3.73 0.16
N ILE A 430 7.35 2.44 -0.17
CA ILE A 430 8.14 1.46 0.58
C ILE A 430 9.06 0.70 -0.37
N ILE A 431 10.34 0.62 -0.02
CA ILE A 431 11.32 -0.22 -0.69
C ILE A 431 11.71 -1.36 0.25
N CYS A 432 11.62 -2.61 -0.24
CA CYS A 432 11.83 -3.82 0.53
C CYS A 432 13.04 -4.60 0.02
N GLY A 433 13.91 -5.03 0.95
CA GLY A 433 14.95 -6.02 0.73
C GLY A 433 14.55 -7.34 1.39
N VAL A 434 14.32 -8.36 0.59
CA VAL A 434 13.68 -9.62 1.04
C VAL A 434 14.60 -10.84 0.99
N ARG A 435 15.91 -10.62 0.78
CA ARG A 435 16.93 -11.69 0.82
C ARG A 435 17.92 -11.48 1.97
N ASN A 436 18.39 -12.58 2.52
CA ASN A 436 19.42 -12.56 3.55
C ASN A 436 20.84 -12.42 2.94
N TYR A 437 21.86 -12.27 3.79
CA TYR A 437 23.27 -12.11 3.41
C TYR A 437 23.87 -13.31 2.61
N LYS A 438 23.17 -14.46 2.53
CA LYS A 438 23.51 -15.62 1.70
C LYS A 438 22.75 -15.62 0.36
N GLY A 439 21.93 -14.61 0.09
CA GLY A 439 21.09 -14.52 -1.10
C GLY A 439 19.78 -15.31 -1.02
N ASN A 440 19.52 -16.02 0.09
CA ASN A 440 18.28 -16.78 0.25
C ASN A 440 17.11 -15.85 0.58
N LYS A 441 15.96 -16.10 -0.04
CA LYS A 441 14.73 -15.35 0.25
C LYS A 441 14.22 -15.66 1.67
N PHE A 442 13.78 -14.63 2.38
CA PHE A 442 13.06 -14.79 3.63
C PHE A 442 11.64 -15.34 3.38
N ASN A 443 11.15 -16.19 4.26
CA ASN A 443 9.72 -16.46 4.34
C ASN A 443 9.06 -15.33 5.14
N LEU A 444 8.45 -14.38 4.43
CA LEU A 444 7.92 -13.15 5.03
C LEU A 444 6.83 -13.41 6.07
N LYS A 445 6.14 -14.54 5.98
CA LYS A 445 5.10 -14.94 6.96
C LYS A 445 5.62 -15.16 8.38
N ASN A 446 6.91 -15.42 8.53
CA ASN A 446 7.55 -15.59 9.84
C ASN A 446 7.77 -14.28 10.61
N TYR A 447 7.45 -13.14 9.97
CA TYR A 447 7.70 -11.80 10.49
C TYR A 447 6.40 -11.01 10.74
N ILE A 448 5.25 -11.70 10.74
CA ILE A 448 3.92 -11.15 10.99
C ILE A 448 3.64 -11.14 12.49
N ASP A 449 3.18 -10.01 13.02
CA ASP A 449 2.50 -9.96 14.31
C ASP A 449 1.00 -10.25 14.12
N LYS A 450 0.59 -11.46 14.45
CA LYS A 450 -0.79 -11.94 14.29
C LYS A 450 -1.80 -11.23 15.20
N ASN A 451 -1.32 -10.57 16.26
CA ASN A 451 -2.18 -9.86 17.23
C ASN A 451 -2.60 -8.46 16.73
N THR A 452 -2.16 -8.06 15.55
CA THR A 452 -2.42 -6.73 14.99
C THR A 452 -3.51 -6.71 13.91
N GLY A 453 -4.30 -7.78 13.80
CA GLY A 453 -5.55 -7.75 13.05
C GLY A 453 -6.56 -6.80 13.69
N PHE A 454 -7.67 -6.55 13.04
CA PHE A 454 -8.75 -5.76 13.63
C PHE A 454 -10.13 -6.24 13.18
N ILE A 455 -11.13 -5.91 14.00
CA ILE A 455 -12.53 -6.23 13.77
C ILE A 455 -13.25 -4.92 13.43
N SER A 456 -14.08 -4.94 12.39
CA SER A 456 -14.89 -3.80 11.98
C SER A 456 -16.32 -4.20 11.68
N GLN A 457 -17.24 -3.23 11.83
CA GLN A 457 -18.63 -3.37 11.43
C GLN A 457 -18.80 -2.87 10.00
N LYS A 458 -19.49 -3.65 9.17
CA LYS A 458 -19.86 -3.23 7.81
C LYS A 458 -21.31 -3.53 7.53
N LYS A 459 -21.91 -2.73 6.66
CA LYS A 459 -23.26 -2.96 6.15
C LYS A 459 -23.20 -3.18 4.64
N GLN A 460 -23.77 -4.29 4.19
CA GLN A 460 -23.87 -4.62 2.77
C GLN A 460 -25.24 -5.25 2.48
N ASN A 461 -25.91 -4.76 1.44
CA ASN A 461 -27.25 -5.24 1.05
C ASN A 461 -28.25 -5.26 2.21
N GLY A 462 -28.17 -4.27 3.11
CA GLY A 462 -29.04 -4.19 4.29
C GLY A 462 -28.62 -5.07 5.48
N ILE A 463 -27.65 -5.97 5.31
CA ILE A 463 -27.14 -6.86 6.36
C ILE A 463 -25.98 -6.16 7.07
N GLU A 464 -26.11 -6.01 8.40
CA GLU A 464 -25.01 -5.59 9.27
C GLU A 464 -24.19 -6.79 9.65
N MET A 465 -22.87 -6.70 9.46
CA MET A 465 -21.97 -7.81 9.73
C MET A 465 -20.69 -7.33 10.41
N THR A 466 -20.17 -8.17 11.28
CA THR A 466 -18.86 -8.04 11.88
C THR A 466 -17.86 -8.79 11.00
N ILE A 467 -16.80 -8.13 10.59
CA ILE A 467 -15.73 -8.71 9.78
C ILE A 467 -14.39 -8.55 10.47
N GLN A 468 -13.48 -9.48 10.19
CA GLN A 468 -12.11 -9.44 10.63
C GLN A 468 -11.20 -9.10 9.44
N GLU A 469 -10.19 -8.28 9.65
CA GLU A 469 -9.12 -8.05 8.70
C GLU A 469 -7.78 -8.55 9.26
N LEU A 470 -6.97 -9.12 8.39
CA LEU A 470 -5.61 -9.57 8.72
C LEU A 470 -4.72 -8.38 9.08
N PRO A 471 -3.59 -8.60 9.81
CA PRO A 471 -2.56 -7.58 9.99
C PRO A 471 -2.18 -6.94 8.67
N GLY A 472 -2.37 -5.62 8.56
CA GLY A 472 -2.17 -4.89 7.29
C GLY A 472 -0.79 -5.10 6.69
N LEU A 473 -0.66 -5.09 5.35
CA LEU A 473 0.57 -5.43 4.63
C LEU A 473 1.79 -4.65 5.13
N TRP A 474 1.67 -3.34 5.24
CA TRP A 474 2.75 -2.47 5.74
C TRP A 474 2.68 -2.16 7.23
N ASN A 475 1.70 -2.73 7.93
CA ASN A 475 1.53 -2.64 9.38
C ASN A 475 2.05 -3.93 10.05
N GLY A 476 1.17 -4.69 10.68
CA GLY A 476 1.50 -5.90 11.40
C GLY A 476 2.10 -7.03 10.57
N SER A 477 1.85 -7.09 9.25
CA SER A 477 2.50 -8.09 8.39
C SER A 477 4.01 -7.86 8.23
N MET A 478 4.51 -6.66 8.53
CA MET A 478 5.93 -6.32 8.52
C MET A 478 6.45 -5.91 9.92
N ALA A 479 5.78 -6.34 11.00
CA ALA A 479 6.10 -5.94 12.37
C ALA A 479 7.52 -6.30 12.80
N ASP A 480 8.01 -7.48 12.39
CA ASP A 480 9.34 -7.95 12.75
C ASP A 480 10.42 -7.67 11.69
N TRP A 481 10.14 -6.77 10.76
CA TRP A 481 11.15 -6.30 9.81
C TRP A 481 12.05 -5.24 10.41
N ASN A 482 13.27 -5.13 9.91
CA ASN A 482 14.10 -3.94 10.14
C ASN A 482 13.48 -2.77 9.37
N THR A 483 12.87 -1.84 10.10
CA THR A 483 12.11 -0.73 9.54
C THR A 483 12.88 0.58 9.72
N ILE A 484 13.07 1.30 8.63
CA ILE A 484 13.70 2.62 8.59
C ILE A 484 12.72 3.60 7.96
N PHE A 485 12.45 4.70 8.66
CA PHE A 485 11.64 5.80 8.15
C PHE A 485 12.52 6.95 7.67
N VAL A 486 12.22 7.46 6.49
CA VAL A 486 12.92 8.60 5.88
C VAL A 486 11.88 9.64 5.49
N GLU A 487 12.08 10.90 5.91
CA GLU A 487 11.23 11.99 5.47
C GLU A 487 11.41 12.22 3.96
N VAL A 488 10.30 12.30 3.24
CA VAL A 488 10.25 12.62 1.82
C VAL A 488 9.33 13.83 1.59
N PRO A 489 9.56 14.64 0.54
CA PRO A 489 8.72 15.77 0.22
C PRO A 489 7.26 15.38 -0.03
N VAL A 490 6.31 16.25 0.34
CA VAL A 490 4.88 16.01 0.12
C VAL A 490 4.54 15.84 -1.35
N GLU A 491 5.31 16.43 -2.25
CA GLU A 491 5.20 16.31 -3.71
C GLU A 491 5.38 14.87 -4.21
N THR A 492 5.95 13.97 -3.41
CA THR A 492 6.05 12.54 -3.73
C THR A 492 4.75 11.78 -3.44
N PHE A 493 3.77 12.45 -2.82
CA PHE A 493 2.48 11.88 -2.44
C PHE A 493 1.33 12.65 -3.07
N THR A 494 0.81 12.14 -4.16
CA THR A 494 -0.22 12.75 -4.99
C THR A 494 -1.38 11.75 -5.22
N PRO A 495 -2.07 11.33 -4.14
CA PRO A 495 -3.09 10.29 -4.26
C PRO A 495 -4.39 10.84 -4.84
N VAL A 496 -5.06 10.04 -5.65
CA VAL A 496 -6.44 10.28 -6.08
C VAL A 496 -7.39 9.50 -5.18
N LYS A 497 -7.94 10.10 -4.15
CA LYS A 497 -8.91 9.47 -3.23
C LYS A 497 -10.36 9.73 -3.62
N THR A 498 -10.63 10.92 -4.13
CA THR A 498 -11.93 11.38 -4.65
C THR A 498 -11.80 11.80 -6.11
N VAL A 499 -12.93 11.97 -6.79
CA VAL A 499 -12.91 12.47 -8.16
C VAL A 499 -12.40 13.92 -8.22
N ALA A 500 -12.62 14.70 -7.18
CA ALA A 500 -12.15 16.09 -7.08
C ALA A 500 -10.61 16.20 -7.07
N ASP A 501 -9.92 15.18 -6.59
CA ASP A 501 -8.45 15.17 -6.55
C ASP A 501 -7.85 15.24 -7.97
N LEU A 502 -8.56 14.71 -8.98
CA LEU A 502 -8.12 14.81 -10.39
C LEU A 502 -8.03 16.25 -10.91
N LEU A 503 -8.60 17.22 -10.21
CA LEU A 503 -8.48 18.65 -10.54
C LEU A 503 -7.35 19.35 -9.79
N ARG A 504 -6.64 18.66 -8.92
CA ARG A 504 -5.45 19.21 -8.26
C ARG A 504 -4.31 19.41 -9.29
N ARG A 505 -3.41 20.35 -8.98
CA ARG A 505 -2.29 20.72 -9.86
C ARG A 505 -1.43 19.51 -10.28
N GLU A 506 -1.23 18.56 -9.39
CA GLU A 506 -0.42 17.38 -9.60
C GLU A 506 -1.03 16.36 -10.58
N HIS A 507 -2.28 16.59 -10.97
CA HIS A 507 -3.03 15.75 -11.92
C HIS A 507 -3.47 16.50 -13.19
N GLN A 508 -3.02 17.80 -13.34
CA GLN A 508 -3.41 18.67 -14.46
C GLN A 508 -2.24 18.98 -15.39
#